data_4ca25ad533ccecb2c51b8f75fc92265a
#
_entry.id   4ca25ad533ccecb2c51b8f75fc92265a
#
_cell.length_a   1.000
_cell.length_b   1.000
_cell.length_c   1.000
_cell.angle_alpha   90.00
_cell.angle_beta   90.00
_cell.angle_gamma   90.00
#
_symmetry.space_group_name_H-M   'P 1'
#
loop_
_entity.id
_entity.type
_entity.pdbx_description
1 polymer ?
#
loop_
_entity_poly.entity_id
_entity_poly.type
_entity_poly.pdbx_seq_one_letter_code
_entity_poly.pdbx_strand_id
1 'polypeptide(L)'
;MPRHSLRSAIQRAGTRLFTERGFNASSVKDITEAAGVPKGSFYNHFKSKEDLAAEIVTAYGKGTTDRSILTNPDIPALTRLRKHFAALNEYFTRCNEGCLVGKFMTEVSDDTPQLRENLLGVLRLWGEQISSAIADGQKQGSIRKDLKADELAAFLIDAYEGAISRTRVEKNPRALKSFSKVVFSSIVV
;
A
#
# COMPACT_ATOMS: atom_id res chain seq x y z
N MET A 1 -0.51 23.47 23.23
CA MET A 1 0.19 22.86 22.09
C MET A 1 -0.30 23.48 20.78
N PRO A 2 0.56 23.76 19.79
CA PRO A 2 0.11 24.36 18.52
C PRO A 2 -0.87 23.42 17.78
N ARG A 3 -1.90 23.97 17.10
CA ARG A 3 -2.92 23.21 16.34
C ARG A 3 -2.34 22.17 15.36
N HIS A 4 -1.22 22.47 14.72
CA HIS A 4 -0.51 21.55 13.84
C HIS A 4 -0.01 20.28 14.55
N SER A 5 0.33 20.36 15.83
CA SER A 5 0.81 19.20 16.59
C SER A 5 -0.31 18.22 16.92
N LEU A 6 -1.55 18.71 17.21
CA LEU A 6 -2.69 17.83 17.53
C LEU A 6 -3.16 17.04 16.30
N ARG A 7 -3.30 17.71 15.15
CA ARG A 7 -3.66 17.02 13.89
C ARG A 7 -2.68 15.92 13.53
N SER A 8 -1.39 16.23 13.60
CA SER A 8 -0.33 15.25 13.33
C SER A 8 -0.30 14.12 14.36
N ALA A 9 -0.61 14.38 15.64
CA ALA A 9 -0.72 13.35 16.66
C ALA A 9 -1.88 12.39 16.38
N ILE A 10 -3.07 12.92 16.01
CA ILE A 10 -4.23 12.12 15.62
C ILE A 10 -3.91 11.28 14.38
N GLN A 11 -3.27 11.88 13.37
CA GLN A 11 -2.92 11.17 12.13
C GLN A 11 -1.92 10.03 12.39
N ARG A 12 -0.87 10.23 13.20
CA ARG A 12 0.06 9.16 13.58
C ARG A 12 -0.62 8.06 14.38
N ALA A 13 -1.46 8.42 15.35
CA ALA A 13 -2.22 7.44 16.14
C ALA A 13 -3.19 6.64 15.25
N GLY A 14 -3.90 7.31 14.34
CA GLY A 14 -4.78 6.67 13.36
C GLY A 14 -4.02 5.72 12.45
N THR A 15 -2.88 6.16 11.88
CA THR A 15 -2.04 5.30 11.05
C THR A 15 -1.65 4.02 11.78
N ARG A 16 -1.14 4.14 13.01
CA ARG A 16 -0.77 2.99 13.82
C ARG A 16 -1.95 2.06 14.07
N LEU A 17 -3.07 2.56 14.58
CA LEU A 17 -4.24 1.73 14.91
C LEU A 17 -4.84 1.07 13.67
N PHE A 18 -4.95 1.78 12.55
CA PHE A 18 -5.43 1.20 11.30
C PHE A 18 -4.50 0.13 10.76
N THR A 19 -3.18 0.31 10.91
CA THR A 19 -2.21 -0.71 10.51
C THR A 19 -2.27 -1.94 11.43
N GLU A 20 -2.42 -1.75 12.73
CA GLU A 20 -2.51 -2.84 13.71
C GLU A 20 -3.84 -3.60 13.63
N ARG A 21 -4.97 -2.89 13.66
CA ARG A 21 -6.32 -3.44 13.90
C ARG A 21 -7.26 -3.35 12.70
N GLY A 22 -6.97 -2.50 11.71
CA GLY A 22 -7.85 -2.18 10.60
C GLY A 22 -8.77 -0.98 10.89
N PHE A 23 -9.55 -0.61 9.87
CA PHE A 23 -10.48 0.52 9.93
C PHE A 23 -11.66 0.23 10.86
N ASN A 24 -12.32 -0.94 10.67
CA ASN A 24 -13.55 -1.26 11.38
C ASN A 24 -13.33 -1.46 12.88
N ALA A 25 -12.21 -2.05 13.29
CA ALA A 25 -11.88 -2.31 14.69
C ALA A 25 -11.26 -1.10 15.43
N SER A 26 -11.15 0.06 14.77
CA SER A 26 -10.59 1.29 15.36
C SER A 26 -11.66 2.36 15.49
N SER A 27 -11.94 2.83 16.71
CA SER A 27 -12.88 3.93 16.94
C SER A 27 -12.18 5.29 17.03
N VAL A 28 -12.95 6.38 16.85
CA VAL A 28 -12.44 7.76 17.11
C VAL A 28 -11.96 7.89 18.55
N LYS A 29 -12.61 7.20 19.51
CA LYS A 29 -12.18 7.20 20.91
C LYS A 29 -10.78 6.58 21.05
N ASP A 30 -10.56 5.39 20.47
CA ASP A 30 -9.26 4.73 20.54
C ASP A 30 -8.14 5.59 19.93
N ILE A 31 -8.45 6.25 18.80
CA ILE A 31 -7.49 7.12 18.10
C ILE A 31 -7.12 8.33 18.95
N THR A 32 -8.11 8.98 19.58
CA THR A 32 -7.86 10.16 20.39
C THR A 32 -7.17 9.83 21.72
N GLU A 33 -7.52 8.71 22.35
CA GLU A 33 -6.81 8.17 23.52
C GLU A 33 -5.33 7.86 23.17
N ALA A 34 -5.10 7.16 22.06
CA ALA A 34 -3.74 6.86 21.59
C ALA A 34 -2.93 8.10 21.18
N ALA A 35 -3.61 9.18 20.76
CA ALA A 35 -2.99 10.46 20.45
C ALA A 35 -2.74 11.33 21.68
N GLY A 36 -3.31 10.99 22.85
CA GLY A 36 -3.25 11.79 24.06
C GLY A 36 -4.04 13.11 23.95
N VAL A 37 -5.15 13.14 23.21
CA VAL A 37 -5.96 14.34 22.97
C VAL A 37 -7.41 14.11 23.37
N PRO A 38 -8.16 15.18 23.80
CA PRO A 38 -9.58 15.08 24.05
C PRO A 38 -10.36 14.66 22.80
N LYS A 39 -11.39 13.81 22.94
CA LYS A 39 -12.22 13.33 21.81
C LYS A 39 -12.78 14.46 20.94
N GLY A 40 -13.20 15.58 21.55
CA GLY A 40 -13.70 16.76 20.83
C GLY A 40 -12.66 17.38 19.87
N SER A 41 -11.35 17.24 20.17
CA SER A 41 -10.28 17.76 19.33
C SER A 41 -10.21 17.05 17.98
N PHE A 42 -10.68 15.81 17.87
CA PHE A 42 -10.71 15.07 16.61
C PHE A 42 -11.53 15.84 15.56
N TYR A 43 -12.73 16.24 15.91
CA TYR A 43 -13.67 16.89 14.98
C TYR A 43 -13.28 18.32 14.59
N ASN A 44 -12.28 18.91 15.27
CA ASN A 44 -11.66 20.16 14.83
C ASN A 44 -10.70 19.97 13.64
N HIS A 45 -10.33 18.72 13.32
CA HIS A 45 -9.32 18.40 12.31
C HIS A 45 -9.81 17.44 11.22
N PHE A 46 -10.74 16.55 11.54
CA PHE A 46 -11.28 15.52 10.65
C PHE A 46 -12.80 15.44 10.82
N LYS A 47 -13.53 15.42 9.71
CA LYS A 47 -14.99 15.36 9.71
C LYS A 47 -15.51 14.01 10.23
N SER A 48 -14.77 12.94 9.93
CA SER A 48 -15.13 11.57 10.30
C SER A 48 -13.89 10.69 10.43
N LYS A 49 -14.06 9.48 10.95
CA LYS A 49 -13.03 8.43 10.95
C LYS A 49 -12.64 8.07 9.50
N GLU A 50 -13.60 8.08 8.61
CA GLU A 50 -13.38 7.83 7.18
C GLU A 50 -12.50 8.90 6.53
N ASP A 51 -12.75 10.19 6.82
CA ASP A 51 -11.95 11.32 6.35
C ASP A 51 -10.47 11.16 6.76
N LEU A 52 -10.23 10.83 8.03
CA LEU A 52 -8.89 10.51 8.52
C LEU A 52 -8.27 9.30 7.78
N ALA A 53 -9.04 8.24 7.57
CA ALA A 53 -8.55 7.02 6.91
C ALA A 53 -8.23 7.28 5.43
N ALA A 54 -9.03 8.07 4.73
CA ALA A 54 -8.82 8.48 3.35
C ALA A 54 -7.51 9.29 3.18
N GLU A 55 -7.24 10.21 4.10
CA GLU A 55 -5.97 10.94 4.10
C GLU A 55 -4.78 10.01 4.39
N ILE A 56 -4.93 9.12 5.38
CA ILE A 56 -3.87 8.19 5.78
C ILE A 56 -3.53 7.25 4.62
N VAL A 57 -4.51 6.64 3.95
CA VAL A 57 -4.24 5.71 2.85
C VAL A 57 -3.56 6.41 1.67
N THR A 58 -3.95 7.66 1.39
CA THR A 58 -3.32 8.46 0.34
C THR A 58 -1.85 8.76 0.67
N ALA A 59 -1.56 9.15 1.91
CA ALA A 59 -0.20 9.40 2.37
C ALA A 59 0.65 8.11 2.39
N TYR A 60 0.06 7.01 2.85
CA TYR A 60 0.69 5.69 2.89
C TYR A 60 1.06 5.21 1.48
N GLY A 61 0.15 5.36 0.51
CA GLY A 61 0.40 4.99 -0.88
C GLY A 61 1.55 5.77 -1.53
N LYS A 62 1.88 6.98 -1.04
CA LYS A 62 3.00 7.79 -1.52
C LYS A 62 4.32 7.49 -0.81
N GLY A 63 4.26 7.06 0.45
CA GLY A 63 5.42 7.06 1.35
C GLY A 63 5.98 5.69 1.75
N THR A 64 5.33 4.58 1.41
CA THR A 64 5.77 3.23 1.86
C THR A 64 7.13 2.83 1.27
N THR A 65 7.33 3.11 -0.02
CA THR A 65 8.61 2.94 -0.72
C THR A 65 8.73 3.99 -1.82
N ASP A 66 9.97 4.36 -2.17
CA ASP A 66 10.20 5.21 -3.33
C ASP A 66 9.85 4.44 -4.62
N ARG A 67 8.76 4.88 -5.26
CA ARG A 67 8.27 4.31 -6.51
C ARG A 67 8.86 4.98 -7.76
N SER A 68 9.67 6.03 -7.61
CA SER A 68 10.30 6.73 -8.74
C SER A 68 11.17 5.78 -9.57
N ILE A 69 11.69 4.73 -8.94
CA ILE A 69 12.45 3.69 -9.63
C ILE A 69 11.65 3.01 -10.75
N LEU A 70 10.33 2.88 -10.63
CA LEU A 70 9.48 2.22 -11.64
C LEU A 70 9.45 2.99 -12.97
N THR A 71 9.63 4.30 -12.91
CA THR A 71 9.56 5.20 -14.07
C THR A 71 10.92 5.72 -14.52
N ASN A 72 12.02 5.27 -13.90
CA ASN A 72 13.37 5.72 -14.27
C ASN A 72 13.84 5.04 -15.58
N PRO A 73 13.99 5.79 -16.70
CA PRO A 73 14.36 5.22 -18.00
C PRO A 73 15.81 4.73 -18.08
N ASP A 74 16.69 5.20 -17.18
CA ASP A 74 18.11 4.82 -17.16
C ASP A 74 18.35 3.40 -16.60
N ILE A 75 17.31 2.80 -16.02
CA ILE A 75 17.37 1.47 -15.43
C ILE A 75 16.56 0.50 -16.31
N PRO A 76 17.12 -0.68 -16.69
CA PRO A 76 16.37 -1.69 -17.43
C PRO A 76 15.05 -2.06 -16.73
N ALA A 77 13.97 -2.18 -17.49
CA ALA A 77 12.61 -2.32 -16.96
C ALA A 77 12.45 -3.46 -15.95
N LEU A 78 12.98 -4.64 -16.26
CA LEU A 78 12.95 -5.79 -15.37
C LEU A 78 13.71 -5.52 -14.05
N THR A 79 14.81 -4.77 -14.11
CA THR A 79 15.58 -4.37 -12.93
C THR A 79 14.77 -3.40 -12.06
N ARG A 80 14.02 -2.46 -12.65
CA ARG A 80 13.11 -1.55 -11.93
C ARG A 80 12.08 -2.34 -11.11
N LEU A 81 11.41 -3.28 -11.76
CA LEU A 81 10.41 -4.14 -11.10
C LEU A 81 11.02 -4.97 -9.96
N ARG A 82 12.17 -5.62 -10.21
CA ARG A 82 12.88 -6.41 -9.17
C ARG A 82 13.26 -5.55 -7.96
N LYS A 83 13.82 -4.36 -8.18
CA LYS A 83 14.22 -3.45 -7.10
C LYS A 83 13.01 -2.93 -6.33
N HIS A 84 11.90 -2.60 -7.02
CA HIS A 84 10.68 -2.17 -6.37
C HIS A 84 10.12 -3.24 -5.41
N PHE A 85 9.93 -4.47 -5.88
CA PHE A 85 9.42 -5.54 -5.03
C PHE A 85 10.42 -6.00 -3.97
N ALA A 86 11.73 -5.88 -4.21
CA ALA A 86 12.75 -6.14 -3.20
C ALA A 86 12.67 -5.13 -2.04
N ALA A 87 12.52 -3.83 -2.36
CA ALA A 87 12.35 -2.79 -1.35
C ALA A 87 11.06 -2.98 -0.52
N LEU A 88 9.96 -3.37 -1.18
CA LEU A 88 8.72 -3.70 -0.48
C LEU A 88 8.89 -4.95 0.40
N ASN A 89 9.57 -6.00 -0.08
CA ASN A 89 9.84 -7.20 0.71
C ASN A 89 10.66 -6.89 1.97
N GLU A 90 11.67 -6.04 1.85
CA GLU A 90 12.47 -5.59 2.99
C GLU A 90 11.60 -4.83 4.01
N TYR A 91 10.79 -3.88 3.52
CA TYR A 91 9.88 -3.11 4.36
C TYR A 91 8.92 -4.03 5.14
N PHE A 92 8.17 -4.90 4.45
CA PHE A 92 7.16 -5.76 5.08
C PHE A 92 7.74 -6.89 5.92
N THR A 93 8.96 -7.32 5.65
CA THR A 93 9.67 -8.27 6.52
C THR A 93 10.08 -7.62 7.84
N ARG A 94 10.48 -6.35 7.79
CA ARG A 94 10.94 -5.60 8.97
C ARG A 94 9.78 -5.15 9.87
N CYS A 95 8.71 -4.57 9.29
CA CYS A 95 7.61 -4.04 10.11
C CYS A 95 6.63 -5.13 10.57
N ASN A 96 6.49 -6.24 9.84
CA ASN A 96 5.59 -7.38 10.13
C ASN A 96 4.12 -6.99 10.47
N GLU A 97 3.69 -5.81 10.04
CA GLU A 97 2.36 -5.25 10.36
C GLU A 97 1.32 -5.49 9.26
N GLY A 98 1.77 -5.94 8.08
CA GLY A 98 0.95 -6.07 6.89
C GLY A 98 0.79 -4.75 6.13
N CYS A 99 0.12 -4.79 4.99
CA CYS A 99 -0.14 -3.62 4.16
C CYS A 99 -1.44 -2.94 4.60
N LEU A 100 -1.39 -1.62 4.83
CA LEU A 100 -2.60 -0.84 5.15
C LEU A 100 -3.57 -0.82 3.97
N VAL A 101 -3.06 -0.73 2.74
CA VAL A 101 -3.87 -0.78 1.52
C VAL A 101 -4.61 -2.11 1.45
N GLY A 102 -3.90 -3.24 1.60
CA GLY A 102 -4.51 -4.57 1.58
C GLY A 102 -5.54 -4.79 2.69
N LYS A 103 -5.31 -4.24 3.90
CA LYS A 103 -6.33 -4.26 4.97
C LYS A 103 -7.58 -3.49 4.57
N PHE A 104 -7.43 -2.27 4.09
CA PHE A 104 -8.56 -1.45 3.71
C PHE A 104 -9.33 -2.03 2.52
N MET A 105 -8.66 -2.71 1.58
CA MET A 105 -9.34 -3.43 0.48
C MET A 105 -10.37 -4.46 0.98
N THR A 106 -10.14 -5.07 2.13
CA THR A 106 -11.06 -6.06 2.71
C THR A 106 -12.11 -5.46 3.63
N GLU A 107 -12.00 -4.17 3.98
CA GLU A 107 -12.86 -3.50 4.97
C GLU A 107 -13.74 -2.40 4.38
N VAL A 108 -13.47 -1.93 3.15
CA VAL A 108 -14.31 -0.94 2.47
C VAL A 108 -15.70 -1.50 2.17
N SER A 109 -16.70 -0.65 2.34
CA SER A 109 -18.10 -0.95 2.07
C SER A 109 -18.78 0.21 1.35
N ASP A 110 -20.08 0.09 1.06
CA ASP A 110 -20.86 1.19 0.48
C ASP A 110 -21.02 2.36 1.45
N ASP A 111 -20.84 2.13 2.74
CA ASP A 111 -20.89 3.17 3.78
C ASP A 111 -19.58 3.98 3.89
N THR A 112 -18.54 3.62 3.12
CA THR A 112 -17.23 4.28 3.12
C THR A 112 -16.80 4.74 1.71
N PRO A 113 -17.60 5.57 1.01
CA PRO A 113 -17.36 5.94 -0.38
C PRO A 113 -16.08 6.75 -0.57
N GLN A 114 -15.76 7.66 0.35
CA GLN A 114 -14.56 8.48 0.29
C GLN A 114 -13.29 7.63 0.47
N LEU A 115 -13.29 6.71 1.44
CA LEU A 115 -12.17 5.80 1.65
C LEU A 115 -11.96 4.90 0.43
N ARG A 116 -13.05 4.38 -0.16
CA ARG A 116 -13.02 3.57 -1.38
C ARG A 116 -12.42 4.34 -2.56
N GLU A 117 -12.83 5.57 -2.78
CA GLU A 117 -12.30 6.41 -3.87
C GLU A 117 -10.80 6.68 -3.71
N ASN A 118 -10.36 7.05 -2.50
CA ASN A 118 -8.95 7.28 -2.23
C ASN A 118 -8.11 6.00 -2.39
N LEU A 119 -8.65 4.85 -1.96
CA LEU A 119 -8.01 3.55 -2.14
C LEU A 119 -7.87 3.18 -3.62
N LEU A 120 -8.92 3.38 -4.40
CA LEU A 120 -8.88 3.21 -5.87
C LEU A 120 -7.81 4.10 -6.52
N GLY A 121 -7.69 5.36 -6.08
CA GLY A 121 -6.66 6.27 -6.54
C GLY A 121 -5.24 5.76 -6.27
N VAL A 122 -5.00 5.21 -5.07
CA VAL A 122 -3.71 4.61 -4.69
C VAL A 122 -3.39 3.38 -5.52
N LEU A 123 -4.35 2.47 -5.69
CA LEU A 123 -4.18 1.25 -6.48
C LEU A 123 -3.95 1.57 -7.97
N ARG A 124 -4.72 2.52 -8.52
CA ARG A 124 -4.56 2.97 -9.91
C ARG A 124 -3.16 3.53 -10.15
N LEU A 125 -2.71 4.46 -9.32
CA LEU A 125 -1.38 5.05 -9.48
C LEU A 125 -0.27 4.00 -9.40
N TRP A 126 -0.37 3.06 -8.47
CA TRP A 126 0.61 1.97 -8.35
C TRP A 126 0.57 1.05 -9.57
N GLY A 127 -0.64 0.68 -10.03
CA GLY A 127 -0.84 -0.13 -11.23
C GLY A 127 -0.28 0.53 -12.49
N GLU A 128 -0.53 1.83 -12.69
CA GLU A 128 0.00 2.61 -13.81
C GLU A 128 1.53 2.61 -13.84
N GLN A 129 2.18 2.78 -12.69
CA GLN A 129 3.65 2.78 -12.60
C GLN A 129 4.24 1.40 -12.90
N ILE A 130 3.64 0.31 -12.37
CA ILE A 130 4.06 -1.07 -12.67
C ILE A 130 3.81 -1.40 -14.14
N SER A 131 2.64 -1.07 -14.67
CA SER A 131 2.26 -1.29 -16.06
C SER A 131 3.22 -0.58 -17.02
N SER A 132 3.60 0.66 -16.73
CA SER A 132 4.61 1.39 -17.52
C SER A 132 5.95 0.65 -17.55
N ALA A 133 6.43 0.18 -16.40
CA ALA A 133 7.68 -0.60 -16.35
C ALA A 133 7.56 -1.94 -17.11
N ILE A 134 6.41 -2.62 -17.03
CA ILE A 134 6.15 -3.85 -17.79
C ILE A 134 6.15 -3.56 -19.29
N ALA A 135 5.43 -2.53 -19.74
CA ALA A 135 5.36 -2.15 -21.15
C ALA A 135 6.75 -1.83 -21.73
N ASP A 136 7.61 -1.16 -20.97
CA ASP A 136 9.00 -0.94 -21.37
C ASP A 136 9.77 -2.27 -21.47
N GLY A 137 9.59 -3.18 -20.52
CA GLY A 137 10.20 -4.50 -20.55
C GLY A 137 9.73 -5.37 -21.73
N GLN A 138 8.46 -5.23 -22.11
CA GLN A 138 7.90 -5.86 -23.31
C GLN A 138 8.53 -5.30 -24.60
N LYS A 139 8.72 -3.98 -24.69
CA LYS A 139 9.43 -3.33 -25.81
C LYS A 139 10.89 -3.79 -25.87
N GLN A 140 11.55 -3.91 -24.72
CA GLN A 140 12.95 -4.39 -24.60
C GLN A 140 13.10 -5.89 -24.85
N GLY A 141 12.01 -6.67 -24.94
CA GLY A 141 12.06 -8.13 -25.13
C GLY A 141 12.44 -8.91 -23.87
N SER A 142 12.46 -8.28 -22.69
CA SER A 142 12.78 -8.89 -21.40
C SER A 142 11.56 -9.40 -20.63
N ILE A 143 10.35 -9.00 -21.03
CA ILE A 143 9.06 -9.41 -20.44
C ILE A 143 8.16 -9.95 -21.53
N ARG A 144 7.42 -11.01 -21.21
CA ARG A 144 6.45 -11.67 -22.10
C ARG A 144 5.42 -10.69 -22.67
N LYS A 145 5.01 -10.92 -23.95
CA LYS A 145 4.13 -10.00 -24.71
C LYS A 145 2.73 -10.56 -24.96
N ASP A 146 2.47 -11.78 -24.57
CA ASP A 146 1.19 -12.48 -24.77
C ASP A 146 0.08 -12.04 -23.79
N LEU A 147 0.44 -11.31 -22.74
CA LEU A 147 -0.47 -10.65 -21.82
C LEU A 147 -0.25 -9.15 -21.85
N LYS A 148 -1.31 -8.36 -21.64
CA LYS A 148 -1.22 -6.91 -21.59
C LYS A 148 -0.48 -6.45 -20.32
N ALA A 149 0.20 -5.32 -20.42
CA ALA A 149 0.98 -4.77 -19.31
C ALA A 149 0.11 -4.40 -18.08
N ASP A 150 -1.10 -3.90 -18.31
CA ASP A 150 -2.05 -3.56 -17.26
C ASP A 150 -2.62 -4.80 -16.56
N GLU A 151 -2.92 -5.86 -17.30
CA GLU A 151 -3.36 -7.14 -16.74
C GLU A 151 -2.26 -7.77 -15.86
N LEU A 152 -1.02 -7.76 -16.34
CA LEU A 152 0.12 -8.23 -15.55
C LEU A 152 0.34 -7.36 -14.30
N ALA A 153 0.20 -6.02 -14.42
CA ALA A 153 0.36 -5.12 -13.29
C ALA A 153 -0.70 -5.36 -12.20
N ALA A 154 -1.96 -5.52 -12.58
CA ALA A 154 -3.05 -5.84 -11.66
C ALA A 154 -2.78 -7.17 -10.96
N PHE A 155 -2.47 -8.23 -11.71
CA PHE A 155 -2.12 -9.53 -11.14
C PHE A 155 -0.93 -9.46 -10.16
N LEU A 156 0.11 -8.68 -10.47
CA LEU A 156 1.26 -8.53 -9.58
C LEU A 156 0.87 -7.86 -8.26
N ILE A 157 0.02 -6.86 -8.28
CA ILE A 157 -0.48 -6.18 -7.07
C ILE A 157 -1.29 -7.16 -6.23
N ASP A 158 -2.27 -7.85 -6.84
CA ASP A 158 -3.17 -8.77 -6.14
C ASP A 158 -2.40 -9.94 -5.51
N ALA A 159 -1.49 -10.56 -6.27
CA ALA A 159 -0.63 -11.63 -5.78
C ALA A 159 0.32 -11.16 -4.67
N TYR A 160 0.82 -9.92 -4.76
CA TYR A 160 1.71 -9.36 -3.76
C TYR A 160 0.98 -9.05 -2.45
N GLU A 161 -0.21 -8.45 -2.50
CA GLU A 161 -1.04 -8.21 -1.30
C GLU A 161 -1.42 -9.52 -0.61
N GLY A 162 -1.73 -10.58 -1.38
CA GLY A 162 -1.92 -11.92 -0.86
C GLY A 162 -0.67 -12.47 -0.16
N ALA A 163 0.52 -12.25 -0.73
CA ALA A 163 1.79 -12.67 -0.14
C ALA A 163 2.11 -11.92 1.16
N ILE A 164 1.83 -10.61 1.23
CA ILE A 164 1.98 -9.81 2.46
C ILE A 164 1.05 -10.35 3.55
N SER A 165 -0.22 -10.54 3.23
CA SER A 165 -1.24 -11.04 4.17
C SER A 165 -0.83 -12.41 4.73
N ARG A 166 -0.35 -13.32 3.88
CA ARG A 166 0.12 -14.63 4.27
C ARG A 166 1.39 -14.57 5.13
N THR A 167 2.33 -13.68 4.81
CA THR A 167 3.56 -13.45 5.60
C THR A 167 3.21 -13.08 7.04
N ARG A 168 2.19 -12.24 7.24
CA ARG A 168 1.70 -11.85 8.57
C ARG A 168 1.15 -13.04 9.36
N VAL A 169 0.38 -13.93 8.71
CA VAL A 169 -0.19 -15.14 9.35
C VAL A 169 0.91 -16.14 9.69
N GLU A 170 1.81 -16.41 8.75
CA GLU A 170 2.91 -17.37 8.93
C GLU A 170 4.03 -16.84 9.83
N LYS A 171 4.09 -15.53 10.08
CA LYS A 171 5.16 -14.84 10.82
C LYS A 171 6.56 -15.12 10.25
N ASN A 172 6.65 -15.31 8.94
CA ASN A 172 7.91 -15.51 8.23
C ASN A 172 7.79 -15.02 6.78
N PRO A 173 8.90 -14.62 6.12
CA PRO A 173 8.88 -14.02 4.77
C PRO A 173 8.77 -15.03 3.62
N ARG A 174 8.38 -16.27 3.87
CA ARG A 174 8.33 -17.33 2.84
C ARG A 174 7.43 -16.97 1.67
N ALA A 175 6.25 -16.41 1.95
CA ALA A 175 5.28 -16.03 0.93
C ALA A 175 5.83 -14.92 0.01
N LEU A 176 6.49 -13.90 0.56
CA LEU A 176 7.14 -12.83 -0.22
C LEU A 176 8.30 -13.35 -1.09
N LYS A 177 9.11 -14.27 -0.54
CA LYS A 177 10.18 -14.94 -1.30
C LYS A 177 9.61 -15.78 -2.44
N SER A 178 8.52 -16.52 -2.18
CA SER A 178 7.85 -17.32 -3.19
C SER A 178 7.24 -16.46 -4.29
N PHE A 179 6.56 -15.36 -3.93
CA PHE A 179 6.07 -14.38 -4.90
C PHE A 179 7.18 -13.92 -5.83
N SER A 180 8.29 -13.41 -5.30
CA SER A 180 9.39 -12.90 -6.11
C SER A 180 9.97 -13.98 -7.02
N LYS A 181 10.18 -15.19 -6.50
CA LYS A 181 10.70 -16.30 -7.29
C LYS A 181 9.77 -16.67 -8.45
N VAL A 182 8.49 -16.91 -8.16
CA VAL A 182 7.53 -17.39 -9.15
C VAL A 182 7.24 -16.31 -10.19
N VAL A 183 6.93 -15.08 -9.76
CA VAL A 183 6.61 -13.98 -10.67
C VAL A 183 7.75 -13.73 -11.64
N PHE A 184 8.97 -13.53 -11.14
CA PHE A 184 10.11 -13.21 -12.02
C PHE A 184 10.62 -14.40 -12.84
N SER A 185 10.14 -15.61 -12.56
CA SER A 185 10.35 -16.77 -13.47
C SER A 185 9.25 -16.89 -14.51
N SER A 186 8.07 -16.31 -14.27
CA SER A 186 6.89 -16.43 -15.14
C SER A 186 6.74 -15.28 -16.14
N ILE A 187 7.22 -14.07 -15.80
CA ILE A 187 7.09 -12.89 -16.66
C ILE A 187 8.30 -12.63 -17.55
N VAL A 188 9.45 -13.23 -17.24
CA VAL A 188 10.70 -13.10 -18.01
C VAL A 188 10.66 -14.01 -19.24
N VAL A 189 11.20 -13.54 -20.36
CA VAL A 189 11.38 -14.29 -21.60
C VAL A 189 12.77 -14.92 -21.62
#